data_080ead86934240f6d18d969a5fb671aa
#
_entry.id   080ead86934240f6d18d969a5fb671aa
#
_cell.length_a   1.000
_cell.length_b   1.000
_cell.length_c   1.000
_cell.angle_alpha   90.00
_cell.angle_beta   90.00
_cell.angle_gamma   90.00
#
_symmetry.space_group_name_H-M   'P 1'
#
loop_
_entity.id
_entity.type
_entity.pdbx_description
1 polymer ?
#
loop_
_entity_poly.entity_id
_entity_poly.type
_entity_poly.pdbx_seq_one_letter_code
_entity_poly.pdbx_strand_id
1 'polypeptide(L)'
;MQKTQDSRFDPIYIIGVGMIKFGKFYDRNMKSMAAEAVNAALSDAGLEKEDLQAAWVGNAAQGFSTGQECIRGQVVLRSLGIERIPVVNVENACATGSTALHGAWMGIRAGLYDCALVLGMEKMAQRDPARVFMGFFAGTDVEAIPDLMDKMSEWNRRLDEEMESKGVSVEGVGATRSGAMDIYSIWARHHMARYGSTREQLAMISAKNHWHSSMNPFAQYRYECTPEEVLADKEVCWPLTRYMCAPIGDGAAAAVVCSSEYLKRLNGVRPVRVRATVLASGSERDLDDEEDIVSETSRRAYETAGLGPDDVDLAEMHDATAFGELHQTEAVGFCPVGEGGELAESGATRLGGRIPVNTSGGLESRGHPIGATGVAMLHELTTQLRGEAGPRQVEGARIGMSVNGGGIIGMEEASLCVNILEGVG
;
A
#
# COMPACT_ATOMS: atom_id res chain seq x y z
N MET A 1 30.60 -22.76 -17.48
CA MET A 1 29.60 -23.77 -17.13
C MET A 1 28.27 -23.34 -17.74
N GLN A 2 27.71 -24.11 -18.66
CA GLN A 2 26.43 -23.83 -19.30
C GLN A 2 25.33 -23.87 -18.25
N LYS A 3 24.61 -22.75 -18.02
CA LYS A 3 23.33 -22.74 -17.31
C LYS A 3 22.32 -23.49 -18.19
N THR A 4 22.11 -24.78 -17.94
CA THR A 4 21.24 -25.67 -18.71
C THR A 4 19.84 -25.83 -18.10
N GLN A 5 19.41 -24.91 -17.29
CA GLN A 5 18.01 -24.81 -16.84
C GLN A 5 17.51 -23.40 -17.10
N ASP A 6 16.28 -23.30 -17.62
CA ASP A 6 15.64 -22.01 -17.96
C ASP A 6 15.45 -21.19 -16.67
N SER A 7 16.45 -20.36 -16.35
CA SER A 7 16.51 -19.53 -15.12
C SER A 7 15.33 -18.57 -14.97
N ARG A 8 14.50 -18.43 -16.02
CA ARG A 8 13.28 -17.60 -16.04
C ARG A 8 12.21 -18.07 -15.05
N PHE A 9 12.31 -19.29 -14.52
CA PHE A 9 11.36 -19.86 -13.57
C PHE A 9 11.92 -20.06 -12.16
N ASP A 10 13.18 -19.66 -11.92
CA ASP A 10 13.77 -19.80 -10.59
C ASP A 10 13.09 -18.86 -9.58
N PRO A 11 12.72 -19.38 -8.40
CA PRO A 11 12.05 -18.56 -7.39
C PRO A 11 12.93 -17.41 -6.88
N ILE A 12 12.29 -16.30 -6.55
CA ILE A 12 12.91 -15.13 -5.91
C ILE A 12 12.33 -14.99 -4.51
N TYR A 13 13.17 -14.60 -3.57
CA TYR A 13 12.81 -14.59 -2.16
C TYR A 13 13.10 -13.24 -1.50
N ILE A 14 12.23 -12.83 -0.59
CA ILE A 14 12.53 -11.83 0.42
C ILE A 14 13.24 -12.55 1.56
N ILE A 15 14.44 -12.10 1.92
CA ILE A 15 15.28 -12.73 2.94
C ILE A 15 15.49 -11.85 4.17
N GLY A 16 15.21 -10.56 4.07
CA GLY A 16 15.26 -9.63 5.19
C GLY A 16 14.30 -8.48 5.00
N VAL A 17 13.71 -8.02 6.10
CA VAL A 17 12.82 -6.86 6.12
C VAL A 17 13.14 -5.97 7.32
N GLY A 18 12.91 -4.67 7.15
CA GLY A 18 13.10 -3.69 8.22
C GLY A 18 12.26 -2.45 7.96
N MET A 19 11.73 -1.86 9.02
CA MET A 19 11.03 -0.57 8.92
C MET A 19 11.22 0.23 10.21
N ILE A 20 10.96 1.52 10.12
CA ILE A 20 10.85 2.37 11.30
C ILE A 20 9.40 2.54 11.72
N LYS A 21 9.16 2.94 12.96
CA LYS A 21 7.84 3.43 13.35
C LYS A 21 7.47 4.62 12.47
N PHE A 22 6.27 4.57 11.85
CA PHE A 22 5.77 5.70 11.07
C PHE A 22 5.28 6.82 11.98
N GLY A 23 5.34 8.07 11.50
CA GLY A 23 4.94 9.22 12.30
C GLY A 23 5.26 10.54 11.63
N LYS A 24 5.11 11.65 12.36
CA LYS A 24 5.49 12.99 11.91
C LYS A 24 6.81 13.39 12.57
N PHE A 25 7.90 13.41 11.80
CA PHE A 25 9.25 13.63 12.32
C PHE A 25 9.85 14.95 11.82
N TYR A 26 9.53 16.05 12.47
CA TYR A 26 10.01 17.38 12.04
C TYR A 26 11.55 17.55 12.17
N ASP A 27 12.20 16.76 13.02
CA ASP A 27 13.63 16.86 13.32
C ASP A 27 14.48 15.70 12.73
N ARG A 28 13.85 14.77 12.00
CA ARG A 28 14.53 13.69 11.28
C ARG A 28 14.59 13.97 9.79
N ASN A 29 15.70 13.60 9.16
CA ASN A 29 15.85 13.67 7.72
C ASN A 29 15.71 12.27 7.08
N MET A 30 15.58 12.23 5.77
CA MET A 30 15.40 11.00 4.99
C MET A 30 16.54 10.00 5.22
N LYS A 31 17.80 10.49 5.27
CA LYS A 31 18.99 9.63 5.46
C LYS A 31 18.94 8.87 6.77
N SER A 32 18.56 9.53 7.87
CA SER A 32 18.48 8.88 9.18
C SER A 32 17.35 7.86 9.28
N MET A 33 16.22 8.11 8.62
CA MET A 33 15.09 7.19 8.58
C MET A 33 15.41 5.96 7.72
N ALA A 34 15.97 6.19 6.53
CA ALA A 34 16.38 5.11 5.64
C ALA A 34 17.49 4.24 6.24
N ALA A 35 18.46 4.85 6.93
CA ALA A 35 19.54 4.12 7.61
C ALA A 35 18.99 3.07 8.59
N GLU A 36 18.02 3.46 9.41
CA GLU A 36 17.41 2.57 10.40
C GLU A 36 16.69 1.40 9.73
N ALA A 37 15.88 1.66 8.70
CA ALA A 37 15.16 0.62 7.97
C ALA A 37 16.11 -0.33 7.20
N VAL A 38 17.12 0.21 6.50
CA VAL A 38 18.09 -0.59 5.75
C VAL A 38 18.93 -1.45 6.66
N ASN A 39 19.45 -0.89 7.77
CA ASN A 39 20.23 -1.67 8.73
C ASN A 39 19.41 -2.79 9.37
N ALA A 40 18.13 -2.54 9.67
CA ALA A 40 17.23 -3.57 10.18
C ALA A 40 17.02 -4.70 9.15
N ALA A 41 16.80 -4.35 7.88
CA ALA A 41 16.60 -5.34 6.81
C ALA A 41 17.87 -6.18 6.54
N LEU A 42 19.06 -5.55 6.55
CA LEU A 42 20.33 -6.26 6.41
C LEU A 42 20.59 -7.18 7.60
N SER A 43 20.36 -6.71 8.83
CA SER A 43 20.49 -7.52 10.04
C SER A 43 19.54 -8.72 10.04
N ASP A 44 18.28 -8.54 9.59
CA ASP A 44 17.30 -9.62 9.47
C ASP A 44 17.71 -10.65 8.39
N ALA A 45 18.35 -10.20 7.32
CA ALA A 45 18.91 -11.06 6.27
C ALA A 45 20.24 -11.73 6.68
N GLY A 46 20.88 -11.30 7.76
CA GLY A 46 22.23 -11.73 8.12
C GLY A 46 23.30 -11.32 7.10
N LEU A 47 23.11 -10.16 6.46
CA LEU A 47 23.98 -9.63 5.40
C LEU A 47 24.63 -8.31 5.80
N GLU A 48 25.75 -8.02 5.13
CA GLU A 48 26.41 -6.72 5.18
C GLU A 48 26.03 -5.90 3.91
N LYS A 49 26.24 -4.60 3.97
CA LYS A 49 25.95 -3.71 2.83
C LYS A 49 26.74 -4.04 1.56
N GLU A 50 27.91 -4.64 1.70
CA GLU A 50 28.80 -5.08 0.64
C GLU A 50 28.24 -6.28 -0.15
N ASP A 51 27.27 -7.00 0.41
CA ASP A 51 26.60 -8.12 -0.26
C ASP A 51 25.56 -7.64 -1.29
N LEU A 52 25.14 -6.38 -1.22
CA LEU A 52 24.17 -5.81 -2.13
C LEU A 52 24.78 -5.54 -3.51
N GLN A 53 24.10 -6.01 -4.56
CA GLN A 53 24.55 -5.86 -5.94
C GLN A 53 23.80 -4.77 -6.71
N ALA A 54 22.60 -4.41 -6.28
CA ALA A 54 21.77 -3.35 -6.84
C ALA A 54 20.77 -2.83 -5.80
N ALA A 55 20.18 -1.67 -6.06
CA ALA A 55 19.11 -1.12 -5.22
C ALA A 55 18.00 -0.45 -6.05
N TRP A 56 16.75 -0.69 -5.65
CA TRP A 56 15.58 0.04 -6.12
C TRP A 56 15.07 0.89 -4.97
N VAL A 57 15.06 2.19 -5.18
CA VAL A 57 14.77 3.17 -4.11
C VAL A 57 13.55 4.01 -4.49
N GLY A 58 12.48 3.77 -3.76
CA GLY A 58 11.20 4.43 -3.93
C GLY A 58 11.06 5.68 -3.07
N ASN A 59 10.65 6.77 -3.69
CA ASN A 59 10.27 8.02 -3.03
C ASN A 59 9.40 8.85 -3.98
N ALA A 60 8.30 9.42 -3.49
CA ALA A 60 7.37 10.19 -4.29
C ALA A 60 7.46 11.71 -4.01
N ALA A 61 7.30 12.13 -2.76
CA ALA A 61 7.03 13.53 -2.42
C ALA A 61 8.23 14.34 -1.90
N GLN A 62 9.42 13.77 -1.77
CA GLN A 62 10.57 14.48 -1.19
C GLN A 62 10.95 15.73 -1.98
N GLY A 63 10.77 15.75 -3.30
CA GLY A 63 11.02 16.90 -4.13
C GLY A 63 10.25 18.13 -3.66
N PHE A 64 8.96 17.99 -3.47
CA PHE A 64 8.11 19.05 -2.92
C PHE A 64 8.48 19.46 -1.50
N SER A 65 8.79 18.47 -0.66
CA SER A 65 9.02 18.74 0.76
C SER A 65 10.38 19.37 1.05
N THR A 66 11.43 18.95 0.33
CA THR A 66 12.83 19.35 0.63
C THR A 66 13.58 19.95 -0.56
N GLY A 67 13.03 19.91 -1.76
CA GLY A 67 13.71 20.33 -2.99
C GLY A 67 14.65 19.28 -3.60
N GLN A 68 14.76 18.06 -3.01
CA GLN A 68 15.56 16.97 -3.56
C GLN A 68 14.78 16.21 -4.62
N GLU A 69 14.72 16.72 -5.85
CA GLU A 69 13.98 16.11 -6.96
C GLU A 69 14.72 14.93 -7.60
N CYS A 70 16.03 15.03 -7.76
CA CYS A 70 16.83 14.06 -8.51
C CYS A 70 17.72 13.23 -7.59
N ILE A 71 18.14 12.04 -8.08
CA ILE A 71 19.14 11.15 -7.46
C ILE A 71 18.89 10.84 -5.96
N ARG A 72 17.62 10.79 -5.57
CA ARG A 72 17.20 10.63 -4.16
C ARG A 72 17.78 9.37 -3.51
N GLY A 73 17.78 8.25 -4.24
CA GLY A 73 18.37 6.99 -3.80
C GLY A 73 19.88 7.09 -3.60
N GLN A 74 20.62 7.66 -4.55
CA GLN A 74 22.07 7.83 -4.46
C GLN A 74 22.46 8.72 -3.27
N VAL A 75 21.71 9.81 -3.04
CA VAL A 75 21.94 10.73 -1.90
C VAL A 75 21.78 10.01 -0.57
N VAL A 76 20.80 9.13 -0.46
CA VAL A 76 20.54 8.37 0.77
C VAL A 76 21.53 7.21 0.91
N LEU A 77 21.66 6.33 -0.07
CA LEU A 77 22.47 5.12 0.03
C LEU A 77 23.96 5.44 0.22
N ARG A 78 24.47 6.47 -0.47
CA ARG A 78 25.85 6.91 -0.26
C ARG A 78 26.12 7.38 1.17
N SER A 79 25.13 7.97 1.84
CA SER A 79 25.30 8.36 3.26
C SER A 79 25.38 7.16 4.22
N LEU A 80 24.94 5.96 3.75
CA LEU A 80 25.04 4.69 4.47
C LEU A 80 26.31 3.91 4.10
N GLY A 81 27.12 4.44 3.16
CA GLY A 81 28.29 3.75 2.62
C GLY A 81 27.93 2.61 1.63
N ILE A 82 26.71 2.63 1.09
CA ILE A 82 26.30 1.73 -0.02
C ILE A 82 26.63 2.46 -1.31
N GLU A 83 27.71 2.02 -1.95
CA GLU A 83 28.33 2.70 -3.08
C GLU A 83 28.67 1.72 -4.20
N ARG A 84 28.87 2.25 -5.41
CA ARG A 84 29.35 1.52 -6.59
C ARG A 84 28.44 0.40 -7.08
N ILE A 85 27.20 0.38 -6.65
CA ILE A 85 26.15 -0.49 -7.17
C ILE A 85 25.15 0.34 -8.00
N PRO A 86 24.47 -0.25 -8.97
CA PRO A 86 23.36 0.39 -9.65
C PRO A 86 22.26 0.77 -8.67
N VAL A 87 21.76 2.02 -8.77
CA VAL A 87 20.64 2.52 -7.97
C VAL A 87 19.57 3.04 -8.93
N VAL A 88 18.42 2.41 -8.92
CA VAL A 88 17.24 2.81 -9.68
C VAL A 88 16.31 3.61 -8.76
N ASN A 89 16.03 4.87 -9.11
CA ASN A 89 15.02 5.67 -8.42
C ASN A 89 13.66 5.34 -9.01
N VAL A 90 12.68 5.06 -8.14
CA VAL A 90 11.33 4.63 -8.51
C VAL A 90 10.32 5.64 -7.99
N GLU A 91 9.32 5.95 -8.83
CA GLU A 91 8.19 6.78 -8.48
C GLU A 91 6.94 6.26 -9.22
N ASN A 92 5.86 6.01 -8.50
CA ASN A 92 4.51 5.70 -8.94
C ASN A 92 3.52 6.10 -7.81
N ALA A 93 3.65 7.34 -7.34
CA ALA A 93 2.89 7.86 -6.22
C ALA A 93 2.85 6.87 -5.03
N CYS A 94 1.67 6.49 -4.53
CA CYS A 94 1.55 5.58 -3.39
C CYS A 94 1.97 4.13 -3.70
N ALA A 95 1.97 3.71 -4.99
CA ALA A 95 2.43 2.39 -5.43
C ALA A 95 3.97 2.27 -5.53
N THR A 96 4.70 3.34 -5.27
CA THR A 96 6.16 3.45 -5.41
C THR A 96 6.93 2.31 -4.75
N GLY A 97 6.58 1.96 -3.51
CA GLY A 97 7.29 0.92 -2.75
C GLY A 97 7.12 -0.48 -3.37
N SER A 98 5.93 -0.81 -3.79
CA SER A 98 5.64 -2.09 -4.48
C SER A 98 6.25 -2.12 -5.88
N THR A 99 6.26 -0.99 -6.60
CA THR A 99 6.97 -0.86 -7.89
C THR A 99 8.47 -1.09 -7.72
N ALA A 100 9.07 -0.66 -6.61
CA ALA A 100 10.48 -0.93 -6.33
C ALA A 100 10.76 -2.44 -6.17
N LEU A 101 9.86 -3.20 -5.50
CA LEU A 101 9.95 -4.66 -5.47
C LEU A 101 9.84 -5.25 -6.86
N HIS A 102 8.86 -4.81 -7.65
CA HIS A 102 8.65 -5.29 -9.03
C HIS A 102 9.93 -5.10 -9.88
N GLY A 103 10.54 -3.93 -9.80
CA GLY A 103 11.80 -3.62 -10.50
C GLY A 103 12.97 -4.52 -10.05
N ALA A 104 13.15 -4.70 -8.75
CA ALA A 104 14.18 -5.58 -8.20
C ALA A 104 13.96 -7.05 -8.62
N TRP A 105 12.71 -7.50 -8.56
CA TRP A 105 12.31 -8.83 -9.02
C TRP A 105 12.64 -9.03 -10.51
N MET A 106 12.34 -8.05 -11.38
CA MET A 106 12.69 -8.11 -12.80
C MET A 106 14.22 -8.19 -13.00
N GLY A 107 15.00 -7.39 -12.27
CA GLY A 107 16.46 -7.38 -12.37
C GLY A 107 17.09 -8.74 -11.99
N ILE A 108 16.59 -9.36 -10.92
CA ILE A 108 17.02 -10.69 -10.48
C ILE A 108 16.55 -11.76 -11.48
N ARG A 109 15.30 -11.67 -11.96
CA ARG A 109 14.73 -12.59 -12.96
C ARG A 109 15.52 -12.58 -14.27
N ALA A 110 15.98 -11.40 -14.68
CA ALA A 110 16.83 -11.24 -15.85
C ALA A 110 18.26 -11.78 -15.64
N GLY A 111 18.61 -12.20 -14.42
CA GLY A 111 19.95 -12.70 -14.08
C GLY A 111 21.03 -11.63 -14.05
N LEU A 112 20.65 -10.36 -13.89
CA LEU A 112 21.59 -9.24 -13.78
C LEU A 112 22.20 -9.15 -12.38
N TYR A 113 21.44 -9.54 -11.37
CA TYR A 113 21.81 -9.49 -9.96
C TYR A 113 21.28 -10.72 -9.23
N ASP A 114 21.95 -11.12 -8.16
CA ASP A 114 21.53 -12.20 -7.27
C ASP A 114 20.99 -11.71 -5.94
N CYS A 115 21.39 -10.50 -5.51
CA CYS A 115 20.96 -9.89 -4.26
C CYS A 115 20.72 -8.38 -4.45
N ALA A 116 19.57 -7.88 -4.06
CA ALA A 116 19.18 -6.48 -4.23
C ALA A 116 18.45 -5.92 -3.02
N LEU A 117 18.64 -4.61 -2.80
CA LEU A 117 17.89 -3.81 -1.82
C LEU A 117 16.64 -3.22 -2.48
N VAL A 118 15.51 -3.34 -1.81
CA VAL A 118 14.28 -2.59 -2.06
C VAL A 118 14.09 -1.63 -0.89
N LEU A 119 14.10 -0.33 -1.16
CA LEU A 119 13.93 0.72 -0.15
C LEU A 119 12.76 1.62 -0.54
N GLY A 120 11.80 1.76 0.36
CA GLY A 120 10.75 2.77 0.28
C GLY A 120 10.93 3.80 1.39
N MET A 121 10.87 5.07 1.07
CA MET A 121 11.06 6.14 2.04
C MET A 121 10.25 7.38 1.69
N GLU A 122 9.78 8.10 2.72
CA GLU A 122 9.02 9.33 2.49
C GLU A 122 9.19 10.35 3.60
N LYS A 123 9.17 11.63 3.21
CA LYS A 123 9.23 12.78 4.12
C LYS A 123 8.15 13.79 3.70
N MET A 124 6.96 13.66 4.27
CA MET A 124 5.81 14.51 3.97
C MET A 124 5.49 15.53 5.05
N ALA A 125 5.77 15.21 6.33
CA ALA A 125 5.45 16.10 7.42
C ALA A 125 6.26 17.40 7.33
N GLN A 126 5.57 18.50 7.08
CA GLN A 126 6.11 19.87 6.99
C GLN A 126 5.39 20.76 7.99
N ARG A 127 6.08 21.80 8.49
CA ARG A 127 5.48 22.82 9.35
C ARG A 127 4.53 23.73 8.56
N ASP A 128 4.72 23.83 7.24
CA ASP A 128 3.86 24.55 6.32
C ASP A 128 2.84 23.60 5.66
N PRO A 129 1.56 23.69 6.02
CA PRO A 129 0.53 22.83 5.45
C PRO A 129 0.36 22.96 3.92
N ALA A 130 0.64 24.15 3.37
CA ALA A 130 0.49 24.39 1.93
C ALA A 130 1.44 23.48 1.12
N ARG A 131 2.67 23.25 1.60
CA ARG A 131 3.63 22.35 0.95
C ARG A 131 3.16 20.90 0.97
N VAL A 132 2.52 20.46 2.06
CA VAL A 132 1.96 19.12 2.16
C VAL A 132 0.84 18.94 1.15
N PHE A 133 -0.05 19.93 1.06
CA PHE A 133 -1.20 19.90 0.17
C PHE A 133 -0.79 19.84 -1.30
N MET A 134 0.20 20.63 -1.70
CA MET A 134 0.76 20.61 -3.06
C MET A 134 1.28 19.23 -3.47
N GLY A 135 1.83 18.45 -2.53
CA GLY A 135 2.32 17.10 -2.80
C GLY A 135 1.23 16.12 -3.23
N PHE A 136 -0.01 16.30 -2.78
CA PHE A 136 -1.12 15.44 -3.19
C PHE A 136 -1.59 15.72 -4.62
N PHE A 137 -1.59 16.98 -5.05
CA PHE A 137 -1.93 17.33 -6.44
C PHE A 137 -0.91 16.81 -7.45
N ALA A 138 0.33 16.54 -7.04
CA ALA A 138 1.33 15.95 -7.91
C ALA A 138 1.05 14.48 -8.27
N GLY A 139 0.10 13.84 -7.63
CA GLY A 139 -0.33 12.46 -7.92
C GLY A 139 -1.47 12.36 -8.95
N THR A 140 -1.76 13.44 -9.68
CA THR A 140 -2.75 13.47 -10.77
C THR A 140 -2.19 14.20 -11.98
N ASP A 141 -2.91 14.19 -13.10
CA ASP A 141 -2.57 15.01 -14.26
C ASP A 141 -2.80 16.49 -13.96
N VAL A 142 -1.70 17.21 -13.70
CA VAL A 142 -1.75 18.64 -13.32
C VAL A 142 -2.22 19.54 -14.46
N GLU A 143 -2.07 19.12 -15.71
CA GLU A 143 -2.51 19.88 -16.88
C GLU A 143 -4.03 19.72 -17.10
N ALA A 144 -4.61 18.59 -16.66
CA ALA A 144 -6.03 18.26 -16.79
C ALA A 144 -6.84 18.51 -15.50
N ILE A 145 -6.29 19.23 -14.50
CA ILE A 145 -7.03 19.55 -13.26
C ILE A 145 -8.41 20.19 -13.52
N PRO A 146 -8.56 21.17 -14.45
CA PRO A 146 -9.88 21.75 -14.75
C PRO A 146 -10.89 20.68 -15.20
N ASP A 147 -10.49 19.79 -16.12
CA ASP A 147 -11.35 18.72 -16.65
C ASP A 147 -11.73 17.70 -15.54
N LEU A 148 -10.77 17.38 -14.66
CA LEU A 148 -11.03 16.52 -13.50
C LEU A 148 -12.07 17.17 -12.55
N MET A 149 -11.94 18.48 -12.28
CA MET A 149 -12.89 19.19 -11.43
C MET A 149 -14.30 19.25 -12.05
N ASP A 150 -14.40 19.38 -13.37
CA ASP A 150 -15.68 19.36 -14.09
C ASP A 150 -16.31 17.95 -14.01
N LYS A 151 -15.54 16.90 -14.27
CA LYS A 151 -16.00 15.49 -14.10
C LYS A 151 -16.47 15.23 -12.67
N MET A 152 -15.69 15.63 -11.67
CA MET A 152 -16.07 15.47 -10.25
C MET A 152 -17.36 16.23 -9.91
N SER A 153 -17.55 17.42 -10.47
CA SER A 153 -18.75 18.23 -10.24
C SER A 153 -20.00 17.56 -10.85
N GLU A 154 -19.87 16.98 -12.04
CA GLU A 154 -20.93 16.22 -12.69
C GLU A 154 -21.27 14.97 -11.89
N TRP A 155 -20.29 14.19 -11.45
CA TRP A 155 -20.52 13.02 -10.61
C TRP A 155 -21.17 13.36 -9.28
N ASN A 156 -20.73 14.43 -8.62
CA ASN A 156 -21.36 14.90 -7.39
C ASN A 156 -22.86 15.16 -7.59
N ARG A 157 -23.23 15.89 -8.66
CA ARG A 157 -24.64 16.19 -8.95
C ARG A 157 -25.45 14.92 -9.23
N ARG A 158 -24.93 14.01 -10.08
CA ARG A 158 -25.60 12.72 -10.38
C ARG A 158 -25.84 11.90 -9.13
N LEU A 159 -24.84 11.79 -8.26
CA LEU A 159 -24.94 11.01 -7.04
C LEU A 159 -25.90 11.62 -6.03
N ASP A 160 -25.94 12.94 -5.90
CA ASP A 160 -26.88 13.62 -5.01
C ASP A 160 -28.33 13.33 -5.47
N GLU A 161 -28.62 13.48 -6.78
CA GLU A 161 -29.92 13.16 -7.37
C GLU A 161 -30.31 11.69 -7.18
N GLU A 162 -29.37 10.75 -7.39
CA GLU A 162 -29.61 9.32 -7.25
C GLU A 162 -29.86 8.92 -5.78
N MET A 163 -29.05 9.41 -4.84
CA MET A 163 -29.20 9.11 -3.43
C MET A 163 -30.52 9.66 -2.87
N GLU A 164 -30.89 10.89 -3.21
CA GLU A 164 -32.19 11.47 -2.84
C GLU A 164 -33.38 10.65 -3.40
N SER A 165 -33.28 10.18 -4.65
CA SER A 165 -34.31 9.34 -5.27
C SER A 165 -34.52 8.02 -4.52
N LYS A 166 -33.49 7.52 -3.84
CA LYS A 166 -33.51 6.30 -3.01
C LYS A 166 -33.84 6.58 -1.54
N GLY A 167 -34.11 7.83 -1.19
CA GLY A 167 -34.44 8.24 0.19
C GLY A 167 -33.23 8.31 1.11
N VAL A 168 -32.00 8.32 0.55
CA VAL A 168 -30.77 8.53 1.31
C VAL A 168 -30.53 10.04 1.45
N SER A 169 -30.35 10.51 2.68
CA SER A 169 -30.11 11.94 2.93
C SER A 169 -28.74 12.35 2.38
N VAL A 170 -28.76 13.44 1.63
CA VAL A 170 -27.54 14.14 1.16
C VAL A 170 -27.22 15.39 1.99
N GLU A 171 -27.90 15.56 3.12
CA GLU A 171 -27.63 16.67 4.03
C GLU A 171 -26.19 16.62 4.54
N GLY A 172 -25.47 17.73 4.35
CA GLY A 172 -24.04 17.82 4.70
C GLY A 172 -23.08 17.38 3.60
N VAL A 173 -23.56 16.69 2.55
CA VAL A 173 -22.71 16.33 1.40
C VAL A 173 -22.15 17.62 0.76
N GLY A 174 -20.81 17.68 0.60
CA GLY A 174 -20.16 18.85 0.04
C GLY A 174 -19.98 20.04 0.97
N ALA A 175 -20.50 19.99 2.21
CA ALA A 175 -20.27 21.03 3.22
C ALA A 175 -18.79 21.12 3.63
N THR A 176 -18.09 19.99 3.64
CA THR A 176 -16.65 19.89 3.85
C THR A 176 -15.98 19.31 2.61
N ARG A 177 -14.88 19.90 2.19
CA ARG A 177 -14.11 19.49 1.02
C ARG A 177 -12.65 19.30 1.42
N SER A 178 -12.00 18.32 0.81
CA SER A 178 -10.61 17.99 1.09
C SER A 178 -9.70 18.03 -0.15
N GLY A 179 -10.25 18.22 -1.33
CA GLY A 179 -9.50 18.12 -2.60
C GLY A 179 -9.09 16.67 -2.87
N ALA A 180 -8.00 16.21 -2.26
CA ALA A 180 -7.49 14.87 -2.50
C ALA A 180 -8.46 13.74 -2.08
N MET A 181 -9.25 13.93 -1.02
CA MET A 181 -10.21 12.91 -0.54
C MET A 181 -11.58 13.01 -1.21
N ASP A 182 -11.86 14.08 -1.95
CA ASP A 182 -13.15 14.27 -2.62
C ASP A 182 -13.45 13.18 -3.64
N ILE A 183 -12.41 12.63 -4.31
CA ILE A 183 -12.60 11.55 -5.27
C ILE A 183 -12.96 10.23 -4.56
N TYR A 184 -12.35 9.93 -3.41
CA TYR A 184 -12.74 8.77 -2.59
C TYR A 184 -14.16 8.92 -2.05
N SER A 185 -14.59 10.15 -1.75
CA SER A 185 -15.99 10.44 -1.40
C SER A 185 -16.94 10.11 -2.55
N ILE A 186 -16.59 10.47 -3.78
CA ILE A 186 -17.39 10.16 -4.96
C ILE A 186 -17.48 8.64 -5.15
N TRP A 187 -16.37 7.92 -5.08
CA TRP A 187 -16.36 6.46 -5.18
C TRP A 187 -17.19 5.79 -4.10
N ALA A 188 -17.04 6.21 -2.85
CA ALA A 188 -17.84 5.69 -1.73
C ALA A 188 -19.34 5.92 -1.94
N ARG A 189 -19.75 7.15 -2.33
CA ARG A 189 -21.15 7.48 -2.58
C ARG A 189 -21.73 6.74 -3.78
N HIS A 190 -20.95 6.55 -4.85
CA HIS A 190 -21.35 5.73 -5.98
C HIS A 190 -21.67 4.30 -5.54
N HIS A 191 -20.79 3.70 -4.74
CA HIS A 191 -21.00 2.37 -4.18
C HIS A 191 -22.21 2.30 -3.24
N MET A 192 -22.38 3.29 -2.35
CA MET A 192 -23.55 3.41 -1.47
C MET A 192 -24.85 3.53 -2.28
N ALA A 193 -24.86 4.32 -3.34
CA ALA A 193 -26.02 4.47 -4.21
C ALA A 193 -26.33 3.18 -4.97
N ARG A 194 -25.32 2.47 -5.47
CA ARG A 194 -25.50 1.29 -6.32
C ARG A 194 -25.78 0.02 -5.53
N TYR A 195 -25.10 -0.19 -4.41
CA TYR A 195 -25.10 -1.46 -3.67
C TYR A 195 -25.63 -1.33 -2.23
N GLY A 196 -25.86 -0.14 -1.74
CA GLY A 196 -26.43 0.08 -0.41
C GLY A 196 -25.45 -0.02 0.74
N SER A 197 -24.14 0.01 0.48
CA SER A 197 -23.16 0.10 1.56
C SER A 197 -23.40 1.32 2.44
N THR A 198 -22.98 1.25 3.69
CA THR A 198 -23.32 2.25 4.69
C THR A 198 -22.10 2.92 5.28
N ARG A 199 -22.30 4.07 5.89
CA ARG A 199 -21.27 4.80 6.62
C ARG A 199 -20.80 4.04 7.86
N GLU A 200 -21.70 3.26 8.45
CA GLU A 200 -21.44 2.38 9.59
C GLU A 200 -20.46 1.26 9.22
N GLN A 201 -20.61 0.68 8.02
CA GLN A 201 -19.68 -0.33 7.50
C GLN A 201 -18.27 0.24 7.30
N LEU A 202 -18.14 1.46 6.77
CA LEU A 202 -16.86 2.16 6.68
C LEU A 202 -16.26 2.41 8.08
N ALA A 203 -17.10 2.77 9.05
CA ALA A 203 -16.63 2.98 10.42
C ALA A 203 -16.14 1.68 11.07
N MET A 204 -16.77 0.55 10.78
CA MET A 204 -16.32 -0.77 11.26
C MET A 204 -14.96 -1.15 10.69
N ILE A 205 -14.70 -0.87 9.41
CA ILE A 205 -13.39 -1.08 8.78
C ILE A 205 -12.33 -0.26 9.51
N SER A 206 -12.58 1.03 9.69
CA SER A 206 -11.65 1.94 10.38
C SER A 206 -11.38 1.51 11.82
N ALA A 207 -12.43 1.18 12.59
CA ALA A 207 -12.29 0.70 13.96
C ALA A 207 -11.46 -0.59 14.04
N LYS A 208 -11.66 -1.52 13.09
CA LYS A 208 -10.86 -2.73 12.94
C LYS A 208 -9.38 -2.40 12.69
N ASN A 209 -9.09 -1.49 11.76
CA ASN A 209 -7.72 -1.10 11.43
C ASN A 209 -7.02 -0.42 12.61
N HIS A 210 -7.72 0.42 13.37
CA HIS A 210 -7.19 1.00 14.61
C HIS A 210 -6.95 -0.06 15.70
N TRP A 211 -7.82 -1.07 15.82
CA TRP A 211 -7.57 -2.18 16.73
C TRP A 211 -6.35 -3.01 16.31
N HIS A 212 -6.19 -3.36 15.04
CA HIS A 212 -5.00 -4.06 14.53
C HIS A 212 -3.72 -3.26 14.83
N SER A 213 -3.73 -1.94 14.57
CA SER A 213 -2.56 -1.09 14.77
C SER A 213 -2.18 -0.90 16.23
N SER A 214 -3.13 -1.04 17.17
CA SER A 214 -2.83 -0.95 18.61
C SER A 214 -1.77 -1.96 19.03
N MET A 215 -1.74 -3.11 18.36
CA MET A 215 -0.79 -4.21 18.54
C MET A 215 0.50 -4.06 17.70
N ASN A 216 0.56 -3.11 16.74
CA ASN A 216 1.71 -2.96 15.86
C ASN A 216 2.69 -1.91 16.40
N PRO A 217 3.94 -2.28 16.80
CA PRO A 217 4.92 -1.32 17.33
C PRO A 217 5.35 -0.25 16.32
N PHE A 218 5.19 -0.52 15.03
CA PHE A 218 5.59 0.38 13.94
C PHE A 218 4.49 1.34 13.48
N ALA A 219 3.25 1.18 14.00
CA ALA A 219 2.14 2.02 13.61
C ALA A 219 2.24 3.45 14.13
N GLN A 220 1.81 4.41 13.31
CA GLN A 220 1.72 5.83 13.66
C GLN A 220 0.71 6.06 14.78
N TYR A 221 -0.48 5.47 14.63
CA TYR A 221 -1.54 5.48 15.64
C TYR A 221 -1.62 4.10 16.30
N ARG A 222 -1.65 4.07 17.63
CA ARG A 222 -1.65 2.84 18.42
C ARG A 222 -2.71 2.90 19.52
N TYR A 223 -3.93 3.20 19.11
CA TYR A 223 -5.08 3.23 20.01
C TYR A 223 -6.27 2.58 19.32
N GLU A 224 -7.17 2.07 20.12
CA GLU A 224 -8.44 1.51 19.66
C GLU A 224 -9.49 2.61 19.61
N CYS A 225 -10.47 2.46 18.74
CA CYS A 225 -11.66 3.28 18.69
C CYS A 225 -12.88 2.42 18.33
N THR A 226 -14.06 2.87 18.71
CA THR A 226 -15.32 2.22 18.34
C THR A 226 -15.84 2.78 17.02
N PRO A 227 -16.72 2.05 16.30
CA PRO A 227 -17.39 2.60 15.11
C PRO A 227 -18.12 3.92 15.39
N GLU A 228 -18.73 4.06 16.58
CA GLU A 228 -19.43 5.28 16.98
C GLU A 228 -18.46 6.46 17.15
N GLU A 229 -17.27 6.22 17.72
CA GLU A 229 -16.22 7.23 17.83
C GLU A 229 -15.68 7.64 16.46
N VAL A 230 -15.56 6.69 15.51
CA VAL A 230 -15.18 6.96 14.12
C VAL A 230 -16.21 7.84 13.43
N LEU A 231 -17.52 7.53 13.59
CA LEU A 231 -18.62 8.30 13.00
C LEU A 231 -18.74 9.70 13.59
N ALA A 232 -18.44 9.85 14.90
CA ALA A 232 -18.51 11.13 15.60
C ALA A 232 -17.28 12.02 15.38
N ASP A 233 -16.22 11.52 14.73
CA ASP A 233 -15.01 12.29 14.47
C ASP A 233 -15.22 13.35 13.39
N LYS A 234 -14.27 14.27 13.29
CA LYS A 234 -14.29 15.37 12.33
C LYS A 234 -14.46 14.85 10.90
N GLU A 235 -15.47 15.34 10.22
CA GLU A 235 -15.68 15.08 8.80
C GLU A 235 -14.56 15.69 7.96
N VAL A 236 -14.08 14.92 6.99
CA VAL A 236 -13.11 15.33 5.96
C VAL A 236 -13.83 15.67 4.67
N CYS A 237 -14.64 14.78 4.18
CA CYS A 237 -15.63 14.94 3.11
C CYS A 237 -16.64 13.78 3.23
N TRP A 238 -17.93 14.08 3.26
CA TRP A 238 -18.95 13.03 3.45
C TRP A 238 -18.81 11.90 2.42
N PRO A 239 -18.84 10.59 2.79
CA PRO A 239 -19.15 10.02 4.11
C PRO A 239 -17.95 9.86 5.05
N LEU A 240 -16.76 10.35 4.67
CA LEU A 240 -15.49 10.07 5.32
C LEU A 240 -15.21 11.01 6.50
N THR A 241 -14.90 10.43 7.64
CA THR A 241 -14.33 11.13 8.79
C THR A 241 -12.80 11.04 8.79
N ARG A 242 -12.15 11.78 9.70
CA ARG A 242 -10.70 11.79 9.80
C ARG A 242 -10.12 10.41 10.15
N TYR A 243 -10.83 9.59 10.95
CA TYR A 243 -10.39 8.23 11.24
C TYR A 243 -10.48 7.29 10.04
N MET A 244 -11.36 7.56 9.10
CA MET A 244 -11.51 6.81 7.86
C MET A 244 -10.52 7.21 6.77
N CYS A 245 -9.52 8.06 7.07
CA CYS A 245 -8.55 8.56 6.10
C CYS A 245 -7.12 8.37 6.60
N ALA A 246 -6.24 7.94 5.72
CA ALA A 246 -4.83 7.78 6.02
C ALA A 246 -4.19 9.11 6.45
N PRO A 247 -3.41 9.12 7.54
CA PRO A 247 -2.73 10.32 8.01
C PRO A 247 -1.50 10.64 7.19
N ILE A 248 -1.14 11.92 7.12
CA ILE A 248 0.18 12.34 6.64
C ILE A 248 1.24 11.79 7.60
N GLY A 249 2.24 11.13 7.04
CA GLY A 249 3.32 10.54 7.81
C GLY A 249 4.66 10.54 7.09
N ASP A 250 5.71 10.37 7.85
CA ASP A 250 7.08 10.14 7.41
C ASP A 250 7.44 8.69 7.76
N GLY A 251 8.31 8.10 6.96
CA GLY A 251 8.79 6.76 7.26
C GLY A 251 9.74 6.19 6.24
N ALA A 252 10.31 5.04 6.59
CA ALA A 252 11.10 4.22 5.70
C ALA A 252 10.88 2.74 6.01
N ALA A 253 10.88 1.93 4.97
CA ALA A 253 10.85 0.47 5.05
C ALA A 253 11.78 -0.10 3.97
N ALA A 254 12.44 -1.21 4.28
CA ALA A 254 13.38 -1.87 3.38
C ALA A 254 13.14 -3.37 3.34
N ALA A 255 13.45 -3.98 2.20
CA ALA A 255 13.51 -5.42 2.03
C ALA A 255 14.77 -5.81 1.26
N VAL A 256 15.33 -6.95 1.60
CA VAL A 256 16.41 -7.57 0.83
C VAL A 256 15.83 -8.75 0.06
N VAL A 257 16.03 -8.76 -1.25
CA VAL A 257 15.53 -9.79 -2.15
C VAL A 257 16.67 -10.52 -2.84
N CYS A 258 16.53 -11.83 -3.06
CA CYS A 258 17.58 -12.60 -3.70
C CYS A 258 17.06 -13.71 -4.63
N SER A 259 17.95 -14.19 -5.50
CA SER A 259 17.75 -15.38 -6.33
C SER A 259 17.81 -16.66 -5.49
N SER A 260 17.22 -17.74 -6.01
CA SER A 260 17.32 -19.07 -5.38
C SER A 260 18.77 -19.55 -5.28
N GLU A 261 19.64 -19.19 -6.23
CA GLU A 261 21.05 -19.55 -6.20
C GLU A 261 21.82 -18.80 -5.11
N TYR A 262 21.47 -17.53 -4.87
CA TYR A 262 22.07 -16.77 -3.77
C TYR A 262 21.61 -17.33 -2.41
N LEU A 263 20.31 -17.63 -2.28
CA LEU A 263 19.74 -18.19 -1.06
C LEU A 263 20.45 -19.48 -0.61
N LYS A 264 20.87 -20.34 -1.52
CA LYS A 264 21.61 -21.58 -1.20
C LYS A 264 22.96 -21.36 -0.50
N ARG A 265 23.49 -20.14 -0.57
CA ARG A 265 24.77 -19.77 0.06
C ARG A 265 24.58 -19.22 1.49
N LEU A 266 23.33 -18.95 1.86
CA LEU A 266 22.98 -18.37 3.15
C LEU A 266 22.55 -19.46 4.13
N ASN A 267 22.83 -19.24 5.41
CA ASN A 267 22.42 -20.11 6.50
C ASN A 267 21.58 -19.32 7.51
N GLY A 268 20.56 -19.94 8.06
CA GLY A 268 19.76 -19.36 9.13
C GLY A 268 18.79 -18.26 8.71
N VAL A 269 18.64 -17.99 7.41
CA VAL A 269 17.64 -17.05 6.88
C VAL A 269 16.25 -17.70 6.83
N ARG A 270 15.23 -16.90 6.94
CA ARG A 270 13.81 -17.29 6.87
C ARG A 270 13.20 -16.69 5.61
N PRO A 271 13.35 -17.36 4.46
CA PRO A 271 12.92 -16.80 3.19
C PRO A 271 11.41 -16.78 3.05
N VAL A 272 10.88 -15.75 2.40
CA VAL A 272 9.51 -15.69 1.91
C VAL A 272 9.55 -15.56 0.40
N ARG A 273 8.86 -16.45 -0.30
CA ARG A 273 8.89 -16.51 -1.75
C ARG A 273 7.99 -15.45 -2.37
N VAL A 274 8.47 -14.73 -3.38
CA VAL A 274 7.64 -13.88 -4.23
C VAL A 274 7.02 -14.75 -5.33
N ARG A 275 5.72 -15.09 -5.18
CA ARG A 275 4.95 -15.89 -6.15
C ARG A 275 4.58 -15.08 -7.37
N ALA A 276 4.11 -13.85 -7.15
CA ALA A 276 3.78 -12.91 -8.20
C ALA A 276 4.07 -11.48 -7.75
N THR A 277 4.42 -10.64 -8.70
CA THR A 277 4.40 -9.19 -8.60
C THR A 277 3.96 -8.65 -9.96
N VAL A 278 2.81 -7.97 -10.00
CA VAL A 278 2.19 -7.46 -11.22
C VAL A 278 1.98 -5.97 -11.08
N LEU A 279 2.52 -5.21 -12.01
CA LEU A 279 2.36 -3.76 -12.10
C LEU A 279 1.49 -3.43 -13.30
N ALA A 280 0.53 -2.53 -13.12
CA ALA A 280 -0.34 -2.03 -14.17
C ALA A 280 -0.52 -0.51 -14.07
N SER A 281 -0.95 0.10 -15.15
CA SER A 281 -1.46 1.48 -15.20
C SER A 281 -2.96 1.44 -15.42
N GLY A 282 -3.68 2.40 -14.85
CA GLY A 282 -5.11 2.58 -15.06
C GLY A 282 -5.45 2.95 -16.50
N SER A 283 -6.72 2.98 -16.76
CA SER A 283 -7.32 3.27 -18.07
C SER A 283 -8.25 4.49 -18.00
N GLU A 284 -8.69 4.96 -19.14
CA GLU A 284 -9.79 5.93 -19.21
C GLU A 284 -11.11 5.16 -19.01
N ARG A 285 -11.60 5.11 -17.77
CA ARG A 285 -12.86 4.44 -17.42
C ARG A 285 -13.82 5.39 -16.72
N ASP A 286 -15.10 5.02 -16.74
CA ASP A 286 -16.13 5.63 -15.91
C ASP A 286 -16.40 4.78 -14.65
N LEU A 287 -17.03 5.34 -13.62
CA LEU A 287 -17.39 4.59 -12.40
C LEU A 287 -18.43 3.49 -12.64
N ASP A 288 -19.19 3.60 -13.72
CA ASP A 288 -20.20 2.59 -14.12
C ASP A 288 -19.59 1.37 -14.81
N ASP A 289 -18.31 1.38 -15.18
CA ASP A 289 -17.62 0.25 -15.80
C ASP A 289 -17.41 -0.89 -14.78
N GLU A 290 -17.65 -2.14 -15.21
CA GLU A 290 -17.63 -3.31 -14.32
C GLU A 290 -16.21 -3.69 -13.86
N GLU A 291 -15.21 -3.61 -14.76
CA GLU A 291 -13.82 -3.94 -14.43
C GLU A 291 -13.01 -2.67 -14.14
N ASP A 292 -12.13 -2.75 -13.17
CA ASP A 292 -11.17 -1.70 -12.81
C ASP A 292 -9.75 -2.25 -12.76
N ILE A 293 -8.79 -1.33 -12.57
CA ILE A 293 -7.37 -1.71 -12.47
C ILE A 293 -7.10 -2.72 -11.35
N VAL A 294 -7.87 -2.69 -10.24
CA VAL A 294 -7.66 -3.59 -9.09
C VAL A 294 -8.06 -5.01 -9.47
N SER A 295 -9.25 -5.20 -10.02
CA SER A 295 -9.78 -6.50 -10.43
C SER A 295 -8.94 -7.12 -11.55
N GLU A 296 -8.57 -6.34 -12.58
CA GLU A 296 -7.74 -6.82 -13.69
C GLU A 296 -6.33 -7.22 -13.21
N THR A 297 -5.67 -6.37 -12.43
CA THR A 297 -4.30 -6.63 -11.97
C THR A 297 -4.26 -7.80 -11.00
N SER A 298 -5.25 -7.94 -10.12
CA SER A 298 -5.35 -9.05 -9.18
C SER A 298 -5.59 -10.38 -9.89
N ARG A 299 -6.44 -10.41 -10.90
CA ARG A 299 -6.64 -11.59 -11.75
C ARG A 299 -5.33 -12.03 -12.40
N ARG A 300 -4.56 -11.10 -12.96
CA ARG A 300 -3.23 -11.39 -13.54
C ARG A 300 -2.22 -11.88 -12.49
N ALA A 301 -2.30 -11.37 -11.27
CA ALA A 301 -1.44 -11.81 -10.17
C ALA A 301 -1.78 -13.24 -9.74
N TYR A 302 -3.06 -13.59 -9.63
CA TYR A 302 -3.53 -14.96 -9.37
C TYR A 302 -3.08 -15.93 -10.48
N GLU A 303 -3.30 -15.58 -11.73
CA GLU A 303 -2.86 -16.38 -12.88
C GLU A 303 -1.34 -16.62 -12.85
N THR A 304 -0.54 -15.57 -12.56
CA THR A 304 0.93 -15.66 -12.46
C THR A 304 1.36 -16.55 -11.29
N ALA A 305 0.66 -16.48 -10.16
CA ALA A 305 0.95 -17.28 -8.98
C ALA A 305 0.43 -18.73 -9.09
N GLY A 306 -0.55 -18.99 -9.98
CA GLY A 306 -1.27 -20.26 -10.05
C GLY A 306 -2.17 -20.47 -8.83
N LEU A 307 -2.82 -19.41 -8.36
CA LEU A 307 -3.66 -19.35 -7.17
C LEU A 307 -5.00 -18.67 -7.49
N GLY A 308 -5.92 -18.68 -6.54
CA GLY A 308 -7.17 -17.93 -6.57
C GLY A 308 -7.41 -17.16 -5.26
N PRO A 309 -8.51 -16.38 -5.18
CA PRO A 309 -8.84 -15.62 -3.98
C PRO A 309 -8.94 -16.48 -2.71
N ASP A 310 -9.47 -17.70 -2.83
CA ASP A 310 -9.65 -18.64 -1.73
C ASP A 310 -8.34 -19.23 -1.18
N ASP A 311 -7.23 -19.06 -1.91
CA ASP A 311 -5.91 -19.53 -1.46
C ASP A 311 -5.19 -18.49 -0.59
N VAL A 312 -5.71 -17.25 -0.50
CA VAL A 312 -5.09 -16.16 0.27
C VAL A 312 -5.49 -16.23 1.73
N ASP A 313 -4.50 -16.25 2.62
CA ASP A 313 -4.72 -16.34 4.07
C ASP A 313 -4.80 -14.97 4.76
N LEU A 314 -4.17 -13.95 4.19
CA LEU A 314 -4.23 -12.56 4.68
C LEU A 314 -3.88 -11.56 3.57
N ALA A 315 -4.34 -10.32 3.73
CA ALA A 315 -4.02 -9.26 2.78
C ALA A 315 -3.73 -7.90 3.43
N GLU A 316 -2.85 -7.13 2.79
CA GLU A 316 -2.63 -5.70 3.02
C GLU A 316 -3.19 -4.94 1.82
N MET A 317 -4.28 -4.20 2.04
CA MET A 317 -5.00 -3.41 1.03
C MET A 317 -4.60 -1.94 1.09
N HIS A 318 -4.80 -1.22 -0.02
CA HIS A 318 -4.56 0.22 -0.10
C HIS A 318 -5.74 1.01 0.45
N ASP A 319 -5.90 0.99 1.76
CA ASP A 319 -6.91 1.75 2.48
C ASP A 319 -6.47 3.21 2.70
N ALA A 320 -6.24 3.95 1.61
CA ALA A 320 -6.08 5.41 1.72
C ALA A 320 -7.30 6.04 2.40
N THR A 321 -8.45 5.37 2.27
CA THR A 321 -9.66 5.57 3.08
C THR A 321 -10.30 4.20 3.38
N ALA A 322 -11.20 4.14 4.36
CA ALA A 322 -11.98 2.93 4.69
C ALA A 322 -12.70 2.35 3.46
N PHE A 323 -13.16 3.21 2.56
CA PHE A 323 -13.76 2.78 1.31
C PHE A 323 -12.76 2.02 0.41
N GLY A 324 -11.49 2.41 0.40
CA GLY A 324 -10.46 1.69 -0.36
C GLY A 324 -10.35 0.23 0.06
N GLU A 325 -10.42 -0.09 1.35
CA GLU A 325 -10.44 -1.48 1.81
C GLU A 325 -11.72 -2.21 1.38
N LEU A 326 -12.90 -1.56 1.57
CA LEU A 326 -14.17 -2.15 1.16
C LEU A 326 -14.14 -2.54 -0.32
N HIS A 327 -13.82 -1.58 -1.18
CA HIS A 327 -13.76 -1.77 -2.62
C HIS A 327 -12.72 -2.83 -3.04
N GLN A 328 -11.51 -2.77 -2.48
CA GLN A 328 -10.45 -3.70 -2.87
C GLN A 328 -10.73 -5.13 -2.42
N THR A 329 -11.44 -5.35 -1.31
CA THR A 329 -11.84 -6.71 -0.90
C THR A 329 -12.83 -7.35 -1.87
N GLU A 330 -13.69 -6.56 -2.50
CA GLU A 330 -14.56 -6.99 -3.60
C GLU A 330 -13.77 -7.25 -4.88
N ALA A 331 -12.96 -6.26 -5.30
CA ALA A 331 -12.24 -6.31 -6.56
C ALA A 331 -11.22 -7.45 -6.66
N VAL A 332 -10.62 -7.87 -5.51
CA VAL A 332 -9.73 -9.03 -5.47
C VAL A 332 -10.48 -10.36 -5.35
N GLY A 333 -11.80 -10.35 -5.17
CA GLY A 333 -12.66 -11.53 -5.13
C GLY A 333 -12.80 -12.18 -3.74
N PHE A 334 -12.56 -11.47 -2.65
CA PHE A 334 -12.81 -12.00 -1.29
C PHE A 334 -14.31 -12.06 -0.95
N CYS A 335 -15.12 -11.31 -1.64
CA CYS A 335 -16.57 -11.39 -1.67
C CYS A 335 -17.09 -10.91 -3.04
N PRO A 336 -18.37 -11.16 -3.35
CA PRO A 336 -19.02 -10.56 -4.53
C PRO A 336 -19.00 -9.03 -4.48
N VAL A 337 -19.02 -8.40 -5.66
CA VAL A 337 -19.14 -6.94 -5.78
C VAL A 337 -20.45 -6.48 -5.12
N GLY A 338 -20.38 -5.46 -4.28
CA GLY A 338 -21.47 -4.93 -3.49
C GLY A 338 -21.60 -5.53 -2.08
N GLU A 339 -20.83 -6.57 -1.74
CA GLU A 339 -20.90 -7.26 -0.45
C GLU A 339 -19.72 -6.96 0.49
N GLY A 340 -18.81 -6.05 0.12
CA GLY A 340 -17.64 -5.69 0.94
C GLY A 340 -18.02 -5.11 2.31
N GLY A 341 -19.13 -4.35 2.36
CA GLY A 341 -19.69 -3.87 3.61
C GLY A 341 -20.16 -4.98 4.54
N GLU A 342 -20.88 -5.98 4.00
CA GLU A 342 -21.33 -7.17 4.74
C GLU A 342 -20.15 -8.04 5.19
N LEU A 343 -19.12 -8.16 4.34
CA LEU A 343 -17.87 -8.84 4.69
C LEU A 343 -17.22 -8.20 5.92
N ALA A 344 -17.16 -6.87 5.98
CA ALA A 344 -16.63 -6.14 7.13
C ALA A 344 -17.49 -6.34 8.39
N GLU A 345 -18.81 -6.24 8.29
CA GLU A 345 -19.75 -6.46 9.40
C GLU A 345 -19.67 -7.87 9.97
N SER A 346 -19.47 -8.88 9.13
CA SER A 346 -19.34 -10.26 9.56
C SER A 346 -18.12 -10.53 10.45
N GLY A 347 -17.17 -9.58 10.50
CA GLY A 347 -15.88 -9.75 11.16
C GLY A 347 -14.89 -10.65 10.42
N ALA A 348 -15.19 -11.06 9.19
CA ALA A 348 -14.35 -11.95 8.40
C ALA A 348 -12.96 -11.34 8.10
N THR A 349 -12.88 -10.01 8.02
CA THR A 349 -11.61 -9.26 7.75
C THR A 349 -10.81 -8.93 9.02
N ARG A 350 -11.33 -9.27 10.20
CA ARG A 350 -10.61 -9.08 11.47
C ARG A 350 -9.54 -10.16 11.66
N LEU A 351 -8.56 -9.88 12.49
CA LEU A 351 -7.62 -10.90 12.99
C LEU A 351 -8.42 -12.04 13.64
N GLY A 352 -8.15 -13.27 13.20
CA GLY A 352 -8.92 -14.47 13.57
C GLY A 352 -10.18 -14.70 12.73
N GLY A 353 -10.54 -13.81 11.83
CA GLY A 353 -11.59 -14.00 10.82
C GLY A 353 -11.15 -14.88 9.66
N ARG A 354 -12.04 -15.07 8.68
CA ARG A 354 -11.81 -15.94 7.50
C ARG A 354 -10.67 -15.43 6.61
N ILE A 355 -10.60 -14.14 6.40
CA ILE A 355 -9.60 -13.47 5.56
C ILE A 355 -9.15 -12.16 6.23
N PRO A 356 -8.19 -12.20 7.17
CA PRO A 356 -7.70 -11.01 7.83
C PRO A 356 -7.11 -9.99 6.85
N VAL A 357 -7.60 -8.75 6.92
CA VAL A 357 -7.17 -7.65 6.07
C VAL A 357 -6.57 -6.55 6.92
N ASN A 358 -5.45 -6.00 6.44
CA ASN A 358 -4.75 -4.89 7.10
C ASN A 358 -4.38 -5.19 8.55
N THR A 359 -3.76 -6.35 8.78
CA THR A 359 -3.29 -6.77 10.12
C THR A 359 -2.24 -5.83 10.68
N SER A 360 -1.57 -5.07 9.83
CA SER A 360 -0.65 -3.99 10.22
C SER A 360 -1.36 -2.77 10.84
N GLY A 361 -2.66 -2.63 10.63
CA GLY A 361 -3.48 -1.45 10.89
C GLY A 361 -3.78 -0.62 9.66
N GLY A 362 -3.38 -1.11 8.47
CA GLY A 362 -3.61 -0.44 7.20
C GLY A 362 -2.95 0.95 7.09
N LEU A 363 -3.26 1.65 6.02
CA LEU A 363 -2.78 3.02 5.81
C LEU A 363 -3.44 4.00 6.79
N GLU A 364 -4.71 3.76 7.13
CA GLU A 364 -5.48 4.62 8.04
C GLU A 364 -4.83 4.76 9.41
N SER A 365 -4.24 3.70 9.94
CA SER A 365 -3.75 3.69 11.31
C SER A 365 -2.26 3.37 11.44
N ARG A 366 -1.73 2.38 10.69
CA ARG A 366 -0.27 2.19 10.60
C ARG A 366 0.40 3.45 10.08
N GLY A 367 -0.27 4.18 9.19
CA GLY A 367 0.24 5.39 8.54
C GLY A 367 0.60 5.16 7.07
N HIS A 368 0.70 6.28 6.34
CA HIS A 368 0.88 6.28 4.89
C HIS A 368 2.01 7.21 4.41
N PRO A 369 3.28 6.95 4.77
CA PRO A 369 4.40 7.56 4.05
C PRO A 369 4.42 7.01 2.62
N ILE A 370 4.03 7.82 1.64
CA ILE A 370 3.66 7.40 0.28
C ILE A 370 4.69 6.43 -0.31
N GLY A 371 5.94 6.83 -0.45
CA GLY A 371 6.99 6.00 -1.04
C GLY A 371 7.39 4.77 -0.22
N ALA A 372 7.07 4.74 1.09
CA ALA A 372 7.41 3.62 1.98
C ALA A 372 6.30 2.57 2.11
N THR A 373 5.05 2.93 1.79
CA THR A 373 3.85 2.13 2.07
C THR A 373 3.93 0.72 1.49
N GLY A 374 4.25 0.58 0.20
CA GLY A 374 4.33 -0.74 -0.44
C GLY A 374 5.38 -1.65 0.21
N VAL A 375 6.55 -1.12 0.59
CA VAL A 375 7.58 -1.91 1.29
C VAL A 375 7.16 -2.24 2.73
N ALA A 376 6.40 -1.36 3.38
CA ALA A 376 5.83 -1.66 4.71
C ALA A 376 4.74 -2.76 4.65
N MET A 377 3.98 -2.86 3.56
CA MET A 377 3.08 -4.01 3.31
C MET A 377 3.89 -5.30 3.17
N LEU A 378 5.01 -5.27 2.44
CA LEU A 378 5.91 -6.43 2.33
C LEU A 378 6.52 -6.82 3.68
N HIS A 379 6.87 -5.83 4.52
CA HIS A 379 7.36 -6.08 5.88
C HIS A 379 6.30 -6.82 6.70
N GLU A 380 5.06 -6.36 6.71
CA GLU A 380 3.97 -7.02 7.43
C GLU A 380 3.73 -8.44 6.93
N LEU A 381 3.54 -8.61 5.62
CA LEU A 381 3.31 -9.94 5.03
C LEU A 381 4.47 -10.90 5.31
N THR A 382 5.72 -10.45 5.20
CA THR A 382 6.90 -11.25 5.49
C THR A 382 6.92 -11.68 6.97
N THR A 383 6.62 -10.75 7.88
CA THR A 383 6.55 -11.01 9.33
C THR A 383 5.45 -12.02 9.66
N GLN A 384 4.28 -11.89 9.05
CA GLN A 384 3.16 -12.82 9.21
C GLN A 384 3.48 -14.22 8.69
N LEU A 385 4.02 -14.31 7.47
CA LEU A 385 4.36 -15.59 6.83
C LEU A 385 5.53 -16.33 7.51
N ARG A 386 6.31 -15.63 8.34
CA ARG A 386 7.35 -16.20 9.19
C ARG A 386 6.87 -16.60 10.59
N GLY A 387 5.63 -16.28 10.95
CA GLY A 387 5.10 -16.52 12.31
C GLY A 387 5.65 -15.57 13.37
N GLU A 388 6.03 -14.33 12.99
CA GLU A 388 6.74 -13.35 13.83
C GLU A 388 5.91 -12.12 14.18
N ALA A 389 4.62 -12.11 13.82
CA ALA A 389 3.78 -10.93 14.01
C ALA A 389 3.30 -10.74 15.48
N GLY A 390 3.63 -11.67 16.39
CA GLY A 390 3.28 -11.57 17.80
C GLY A 390 1.77 -11.54 18.01
N PRO A 391 1.22 -10.55 18.76
CA PRO A 391 -0.21 -10.55 19.09
C PRO A 391 -1.14 -10.36 17.88
N ARG A 392 -0.62 -9.92 16.72
CA ARG A 392 -1.40 -9.77 15.49
C ARG A 392 -1.16 -10.91 14.48
N GLN A 393 -0.58 -12.03 14.93
CA GLN A 393 -0.28 -13.18 14.08
C GLN A 393 -1.56 -13.80 13.50
N VAL A 394 -1.57 -14.00 12.19
CA VAL A 394 -2.53 -14.86 11.50
C VAL A 394 -2.00 -16.29 11.56
N GLU A 395 -2.65 -17.12 12.36
CA GLU A 395 -2.20 -18.47 12.60
C GLU A 395 -2.28 -19.34 11.33
N GLY A 396 -1.17 -20.00 11.01
CA GLY A 396 -1.09 -20.92 9.88
C GLY A 396 -1.03 -20.24 8.50
N ALA A 397 -0.88 -18.92 8.43
CA ALA A 397 -0.79 -18.18 7.17
C ALA A 397 0.37 -18.69 6.30
N ARG A 398 0.08 -18.94 5.02
CA ARG A 398 1.02 -19.39 4.00
C ARG A 398 1.06 -18.47 2.79
N ILE A 399 -0.06 -17.88 2.42
CA ILE A 399 -0.18 -16.99 1.26
C ILE A 399 -0.64 -15.62 1.73
N GLY A 400 0.17 -14.61 1.46
CA GLY A 400 -0.16 -13.22 1.74
C GLY A 400 -0.21 -12.39 0.46
N MET A 401 -1.18 -11.46 0.39
CA MET A 401 -1.37 -10.59 -0.75
C MET A 401 -1.22 -9.13 -0.36
N SER A 402 -0.59 -8.30 -1.19
CA SER A 402 -0.67 -6.84 -1.06
C SER A 402 -1.20 -6.20 -2.34
N VAL A 403 -2.11 -5.24 -2.16
CA VAL A 403 -2.66 -4.40 -3.23
C VAL A 403 -2.28 -2.96 -2.93
N ASN A 404 -1.50 -2.34 -3.79
CA ASN A 404 -0.94 -1.02 -3.55
C ASN A 404 -1.16 -0.11 -4.75
N GLY A 405 -2.18 0.73 -4.66
CA GLY A 405 -2.54 1.75 -5.65
C GLY A 405 -1.70 3.02 -5.52
N GLY A 406 -1.69 3.85 -6.55
CA GLY A 406 -0.94 5.10 -6.54
C GLY A 406 -1.31 6.10 -7.62
N GLY A 407 -1.53 7.35 -7.20
CA GLY A 407 -1.97 8.43 -8.07
C GLY A 407 -3.41 8.24 -8.56
N ILE A 408 -3.96 9.27 -9.16
CA ILE A 408 -5.32 9.23 -9.73
C ILE A 408 -5.30 9.99 -11.05
N ILE A 409 -5.76 9.36 -12.12
CA ILE A 409 -6.01 10.00 -13.41
C ILE A 409 -7.47 9.72 -13.79
N GLY A 410 -8.22 10.78 -14.07
CA GLY A 410 -9.66 10.63 -14.29
C GLY A 410 -10.37 10.09 -13.04
N MET A 411 -11.05 8.97 -13.17
CA MET A 411 -11.82 8.34 -12.10
C MET A 411 -11.21 7.01 -11.64
N GLU A 412 -9.93 6.76 -11.91
CA GLU A 412 -9.24 5.53 -11.59
C GLU A 412 -7.84 5.79 -10.98
N GLU A 413 -7.30 4.80 -10.28
CA GLU A 413 -5.90 4.82 -9.83
C GLU A 413 -4.96 4.81 -11.04
N ALA A 414 -3.96 5.70 -11.04
CA ALA A 414 -3.02 5.83 -12.15
C ALA A 414 -2.06 4.64 -12.27
N SER A 415 -1.76 3.99 -11.16
CA SER A 415 -0.85 2.85 -11.08
C SER A 415 -1.27 1.90 -9.98
N LEU A 416 -1.13 0.61 -10.20
CA LEU A 416 -1.41 -0.43 -9.21
C LEU A 416 -0.33 -1.52 -9.24
N CYS A 417 0.11 -1.94 -8.08
CA CYS A 417 0.99 -3.10 -7.95
C CYS A 417 0.37 -4.13 -6.98
N VAL A 418 0.23 -5.36 -7.46
CA VAL A 418 -0.25 -6.50 -6.67
C VAL A 418 0.90 -7.48 -6.47
N ASN A 419 1.18 -7.85 -5.22
CA ASN A 419 2.17 -8.85 -4.88
C ASN A 419 1.51 -10.03 -4.16
N ILE A 420 1.93 -11.24 -4.48
CA ILE A 420 1.55 -12.48 -3.79
C ILE A 420 2.82 -13.13 -3.24
N LEU A 421 2.86 -13.33 -1.93
CA LEU A 421 3.98 -13.89 -1.19
C LEU A 421 3.59 -15.25 -0.61
N GLU A 422 4.57 -16.15 -0.49
CA GLU A 422 4.40 -17.50 0.07
C GLU A 422 5.42 -17.76 1.18
N GLY A 423 4.95 -18.16 2.34
CA GLY A 423 5.79 -18.67 3.42
C GLY A 423 6.45 -19.98 3.02
N VAL A 424 7.76 -20.06 3.17
CA VAL A 424 8.52 -21.29 2.94
C VAL A 424 8.78 -21.93 4.30
N GLY A 425 7.94 -22.90 4.66
CA GLY A 425 8.05 -23.67 5.90
C GLY A 425 9.18 -24.68 5.89
#